data_c2ac9c626cbc704959685117bb00a285
#
_entry.id   c2ac9c626cbc704959685117bb00a285
#
_cell.length_a   1.000
_cell.length_b   1.000
_cell.length_c   1.000
_cell.angle_alpha   90.00
_cell.angle_beta   90.00
_cell.angle_gamma   90.00
#
_symmetry.space_group_name_H-M   'P 1'
#
loop_
_entity.id
_entity.type
_entity.pdbx_description
1 polymer ?
#
loop_
_entity_poly.entity_id
_entity_poly.type
_entity_poly.pdbx_seq_one_letter_code
_entity_poly.pdbx_strand_id
1 'polypeptide(L)'
;LYFFIIFFKSTYFYITITVFMITTVAFLNTGIWENNKKQFIQRIHLNGIYNYRYVPHILKIVLINMFSKLETLYIDIDQKNIITIENNRIEKIRNNKTNFIQAKAQIKYKNQILKTSIRLKGDRAIHYEDKEKSSYRLKLKKNNFYKGMKSFSIQKPRIRNYVWEWIFHEFNEEFNSIKLKYEFINLN
;
A
#
# COMPACT_ATOMS: atom_id res chain seq x y z
N LEU A 1 6.22 -48.96 1.60
CA LEU A 1 6.21 -47.65 2.34
C LEU A 1 6.58 -46.48 1.44
N TYR A 2 7.61 -46.63 0.57
CA TYR A 2 8.07 -45.58 -0.35
C TYR A 2 7.00 -45.17 -1.38
N PHE A 3 6.24 -46.10 -1.90
CA PHE A 3 5.16 -45.85 -2.86
C PHE A 3 4.01 -45.04 -2.22
N PHE A 4 3.68 -45.31 -0.96
CA PHE A 4 2.67 -44.55 -0.20
C PHE A 4 3.09 -43.13 0.04
N ILE A 5 4.37 -42.87 0.38
CA ILE A 5 4.89 -41.52 0.62
C ILE A 5 4.88 -40.68 -0.67
N ILE A 6 5.21 -41.29 -1.81
CA ILE A 6 5.15 -40.59 -3.11
C ILE A 6 3.70 -40.28 -3.50
N PHE A 7 2.76 -41.19 -3.26
CA PHE A 7 1.34 -40.98 -3.52
C PHE A 7 0.76 -39.86 -2.67
N PHE A 8 1.04 -39.86 -1.36
CA PHE A 8 0.61 -38.76 -0.47
C PHE A 8 1.22 -37.41 -0.87
N LYS A 9 2.51 -37.35 -1.17
CA LYS A 9 3.15 -36.11 -1.65
C LYS A 9 2.52 -35.60 -2.95
N SER A 10 2.21 -36.50 -3.88
CA SER A 10 1.54 -36.15 -5.14
C SER A 10 0.12 -35.61 -4.87
N THR A 11 -0.65 -36.26 -4.01
CA THR A 11 -2.02 -35.83 -3.70
C THR A 11 -2.06 -34.46 -3.00
N TYR A 12 -1.18 -34.21 -2.03
CA TYR A 12 -1.07 -32.90 -1.41
C TYR A 12 -0.65 -31.83 -2.43
N PHE A 13 0.23 -32.14 -3.35
CA PHE A 13 0.65 -31.25 -4.42
C PHE A 13 -0.54 -30.86 -5.32
N TYR A 14 -1.34 -31.82 -5.76
CA TYR A 14 -2.54 -31.55 -6.56
C TYR A 14 -3.60 -30.77 -5.79
N ILE A 15 -3.84 -31.09 -4.52
CA ILE A 15 -4.76 -30.33 -3.67
C ILE A 15 -4.28 -28.87 -3.55
N THR A 16 -2.99 -28.64 -3.30
CA THR A 16 -2.43 -27.30 -3.18
C THR A 16 -2.57 -26.51 -4.48
N ILE A 17 -2.30 -27.11 -5.63
CA ILE A 17 -2.52 -26.47 -6.94
C ILE A 17 -4.00 -26.15 -7.16
N THR A 18 -4.90 -27.08 -6.84
CA THR A 18 -6.33 -26.86 -7.00
C THR A 18 -6.85 -25.73 -6.13
N VAL A 19 -6.46 -25.70 -4.85
CA VAL A 19 -6.80 -24.60 -3.92
C VAL A 19 -6.23 -23.28 -4.45
N PHE A 20 -5.00 -23.26 -4.92
CA PHE A 20 -4.38 -22.07 -5.51
C PHE A 20 -5.14 -21.58 -6.76
N MET A 21 -5.53 -22.51 -7.64
CA MET A 21 -6.32 -22.18 -8.85
C MET A 21 -7.70 -21.60 -8.47
N ILE A 22 -8.38 -22.22 -7.51
CA ILE A 22 -9.70 -21.75 -7.03
C ILE A 22 -9.58 -20.36 -6.40
N THR A 23 -8.59 -20.15 -5.54
CA THR A 23 -8.38 -18.84 -4.90
C THR A 23 -7.98 -17.76 -5.91
N THR A 24 -7.20 -18.11 -6.92
CA THR A 24 -6.84 -17.20 -8.02
C THR A 24 -8.05 -16.83 -8.86
N VAL A 25 -8.90 -17.81 -9.22
CA VAL A 25 -10.14 -17.57 -9.97
C VAL A 25 -11.12 -16.75 -9.14
N ALA A 26 -11.28 -17.04 -7.83
CA ALA A 26 -12.11 -16.25 -6.93
C ALA A 26 -11.61 -14.80 -6.82
N PHE A 27 -10.31 -14.59 -6.71
CA PHE A 27 -9.69 -13.26 -6.70
C PHE A 27 -9.90 -12.51 -8.01
N LEU A 28 -9.79 -13.18 -9.14
CA LEU A 28 -10.01 -12.61 -10.47
C LEU A 28 -11.48 -12.23 -10.71
N ASN A 29 -12.42 -12.93 -10.08
CA ASN A 29 -13.87 -12.65 -10.17
C ASN A 29 -14.35 -11.60 -9.14
N THR A 30 -13.50 -11.13 -8.24
CA THR A 30 -13.87 -10.00 -7.38
C THR A 30 -13.97 -8.73 -8.23
N GLY A 31 -14.97 -7.88 -7.98
CA GLY A 31 -15.16 -6.61 -8.71
C GLY A 31 -13.95 -5.65 -8.64
N ILE A 32 -12.99 -5.94 -7.79
CA ILE A 32 -11.68 -5.28 -7.70
C ILE A 32 -10.86 -5.51 -8.98
N TRP A 33 -10.95 -6.71 -9.56
CA TRP A 33 -10.24 -7.07 -10.78
C TRP A 33 -10.88 -6.47 -12.04
N GLU A 34 -12.20 -6.49 -12.12
CA GLU A 34 -12.92 -6.04 -13.31
C GLU A 34 -12.66 -4.59 -13.69
N ASN A 35 -12.64 -3.70 -12.70
CA ASN A 35 -12.36 -2.27 -12.90
C ASN A 35 -10.91 -1.96 -13.33
N ASN A 36 -9.98 -2.89 -13.12
CA ASN A 36 -8.55 -2.68 -13.41
C ASN A 36 -8.01 -3.60 -14.51
N LYS A 37 -8.81 -4.56 -15.00
CA LYS A 37 -8.42 -5.58 -15.97
C LYS A 37 -7.84 -4.99 -17.26
N LYS A 38 -8.50 -4.00 -17.84
CA LYS A 38 -8.02 -3.34 -19.07
C LYS A 38 -6.67 -2.64 -18.85
N GLN A 39 -6.55 -1.90 -17.75
CA GLN A 39 -5.30 -1.19 -17.42
C GLN A 39 -4.17 -2.15 -17.06
N PHE A 40 -4.48 -3.26 -16.41
CA PHE A 40 -3.52 -4.31 -16.08
C PHE A 40 -2.96 -4.99 -17.33
N ILE A 41 -3.84 -5.47 -18.22
CA ILE A 41 -3.45 -6.12 -19.47
C ILE A 41 -2.65 -5.13 -20.34
N GLN A 42 -3.06 -3.89 -20.42
CA GLN A 42 -2.38 -2.87 -21.19
C GLN A 42 -0.98 -2.54 -20.63
N ARG A 43 -0.80 -2.51 -19.32
CA ARG A 43 0.52 -2.29 -18.68
C ARG A 43 1.43 -3.50 -18.80
N ILE A 44 0.90 -4.73 -18.70
CA ILE A 44 1.67 -5.95 -18.99
C ILE A 44 2.16 -5.95 -20.43
N HIS A 45 1.30 -5.59 -21.39
CA HIS A 45 1.68 -5.51 -22.81
C HIS A 45 2.77 -4.47 -23.06
N LEU A 46 2.65 -3.28 -22.46
CA LEU A 46 3.60 -2.18 -22.67
C LEU A 46 4.98 -2.41 -22.03
N ASN A 47 5.05 -3.21 -20.95
CA ASN A 47 6.30 -3.37 -20.19
C ASN A 47 7.04 -4.69 -20.46
N GLY A 48 6.58 -5.49 -21.42
CA GLY A 48 7.28 -6.73 -21.80
C GLY A 48 7.40 -7.78 -20.69
N ILE A 49 6.53 -7.72 -19.64
CA ILE A 49 6.54 -8.65 -18.50
C ILE A 49 6.06 -10.07 -18.89
N TYR A 50 6.06 -10.41 -20.17
CA TYR A 50 5.85 -11.78 -20.65
C TYR A 50 7.00 -12.75 -20.32
N ASN A 51 8.02 -12.29 -19.59
CA ASN A 51 9.11 -13.17 -19.24
C ASN A 51 8.70 -14.02 -18.02
N TYR A 52 8.32 -15.28 -18.27
CA TYR A 52 7.97 -16.29 -17.27
C TYR A 52 8.99 -16.41 -16.11
N ARG A 53 10.21 -15.90 -16.30
CA ARG A 53 11.27 -15.87 -15.27
C ARG A 53 10.87 -15.02 -14.04
N TYR A 54 9.95 -14.05 -14.19
CA TYR A 54 9.53 -13.19 -13.07
C TYR A 54 8.35 -13.73 -12.29
N VAL A 55 7.62 -14.71 -12.81
CA VAL A 55 6.45 -15.31 -12.13
C VAL A 55 6.80 -15.85 -10.73
N PRO A 56 7.90 -16.62 -10.54
CA PRO A 56 8.29 -17.09 -9.21
C PRO A 56 8.59 -15.96 -8.24
N HIS A 57 9.16 -14.87 -8.73
CA HIS A 57 9.49 -13.68 -7.92
C HIS A 57 8.24 -12.97 -7.42
N ILE A 58 7.27 -12.74 -8.31
CA ILE A 58 5.98 -12.15 -7.96
C ILE A 58 5.26 -13.02 -6.93
N LEU A 59 5.20 -14.33 -7.14
CA LEU A 59 4.58 -15.28 -6.21
C LEU A 59 5.27 -15.26 -4.84
N LYS A 60 6.59 -15.24 -4.78
CA LYS A 60 7.36 -15.14 -3.55
C LYS A 60 7.02 -13.87 -2.78
N ILE A 61 6.99 -12.72 -3.46
CA ILE A 61 6.67 -11.43 -2.88
C ILE A 61 5.23 -11.42 -2.34
N VAL A 62 4.27 -11.91 -3.11
CA VAL A 62 2.86 -12.00 -2.70
C VAL A 62 2.71 -12.90 -1.48
N LEU A 63 3.30 -14.09 -1.48
CA LEU A 63 3.21 -15.04 -0.37
C LEU A 63 3.85 -14.49 0.91
N ILE A 64 5.05 -13.91 0.84
CA ILE A 64 5.71 -13.33 2.01
C ILE A 64 4.82 -12.26 2.64
N ASN A 65 4.19 -11.41 1.83
CA ASN A 65 3.36 -10.32 2.36
C ASN A 65 1.97 -10.76 2.84
N MET A 66 1.42 -11.84 2.32
CA MET A 66 0.18 -12.42 2.86
C MET A 66 0.33 -12.93 4.30
N PHE A 67 1.52 -13.38 4.69
CA PHE A 67 1.81 -13.91 6.03
C PHE A 67 2.54 -12.93 6.94
N SER A 68 2.96 -11.76 6.42
CA SER A 68 3.60 -10.75 7.25
C SER A 68 2.57 -9.97 8.07
N LYS A 69 2.82 -9.84 9.37
CA LYS A 69 2.01 -8.97 10.24
C LYS A 69 2.30 -7.51 9.88
N LEU A 70 1.27 -6.79 9.46
CA LEU A 70 1.38 -5.37 9.17
C LEU A 70 1.74 -4.59 10.44
N GLU A 71 2.71 -3.71 10.35
CA GLU A 71 3.06 -2.78 11.42
C GLU A 71 1.94 -1.75 11.60
N THR A 72 1.63 -1.42 12.84
CA THR A 72 0.63 -0.38 13.14
C THR A 72 1.34 0.94 13.43
N LEU A 73 0.98 1.97 12.69
CA LEU A 73 1.40 3.35 12.93
C LEU A 73 0.31 4.05 13.74
N TYR A 74 0.68 4.51 14.93
CA TYR A 74 -0.19 5.31 15.78
C TYR A 74 0.07 6.78 15.54
N ILE A 75 -0.99 7.53 15.19
CA ILE A 75 -0.96 8.98 15.01
C ILE A 75 -1.90 9.63 16.00
N ASP A 76 -1.35 10.44 16.86
CA ASP A 76 -2.10 11.22 17.83
C ASP A 76 -2.24 12.68 17.37
N ILE A 77 -3.47 13.18 17.31
CA ILE A 77 -3.80 14.53 16.83
C ILE A 77 -4.83 15.15 17.76
N ASP A 78 -4.50 16.31 18.32
CA ASP A 78 -5.44 17.07 19.15
C ASP A 78 -6.73 17.40 18.39
N GLN A 79 -7.86 17.41 19.09
CA GLN A 79 -9.19 17.68 18.51
C GLN A 79 -9.23 18.98 17.68
N LYS A 80 -8.58 20.05 18.16
CA LYS A 80 -8.47 21.32 17.43
C LYS A 80 -7.79 21.16 16.08
N ASN A 81 -6.74 20.34 16.03
CA ASN A 81 -5.98 20.08 14.80
C ASN A 81 -6.76 19.18 13.83
N ILE A 82 -7.56 18.23 14.34
CA ILE A 82 -8.48 17.43 13.52
C ILE A 82 -9.50 18.34 12.83
N ILE A 83 -10.13 19.25 13.58
CA ILE A 83 -11.08 20.21 13.03
C ILE A 83 -10.42 21.09 11.96
N THR A 84 -9.18 21.53 12.19
CA THR A 84 -8.43 22.32 11.20
C THR A 84 -8.22 21.57 9.89
N ILE A 85 -7.83 20.30 9.96
CA ILE A 85 -7.63 19.44 8.78
C ILE A 85 -8.96 19.21 8.06
N GLU A 86 -10.03 18.96 8.81
CA GLU A 86 -11.36 18.71 8.26
C GLU A 86 -11.93 19.94 7.56
N ASN A 87 -11.82 21.12 8.15
CA ASN A 87 -12.23 22.36 7.51
C ASN A 87 -11.45 22.61 6.22
N ASN A 88 -10.14 22.36 6.22
CA ASN A 88 -9.31 22.45 5.02
C ASN A 88 -9.75 21.45 3.94
N ARG A 89 -10.16 20.22 4.34
CA ARG A 89 -10.71 19.21 3.45
C ARG A 89 -12.02 19.69 2.78
N ILE A 90 -12.95 20.23 3.57
CA ILE A 90 -14.24 20.75 3.10
C ILE A 90 -14.02 21.92 2.14
N GLU A 91 -13.15 22.87 2.49
CA GLU A 91 -12.80 23.99 1.63
C GLU A 91 -12.19 23.53 0.29
N LYS A 92 -11.35 22.50 0.33
CA LYS A 92 -10.74 21.95 -0.88
C LYS A 92 -11.77 21.29 -1.80
N ILE A 93 -12.75 20.58 -1.24
CA ILE A 93 -13.85 19.98 -2.00
C ILE A 93 -14.73 21.07 -2.63
N ARG A 94 -15.06 22.12 -1.89
CA ARG A 94 -15.99 23.18 -2.33
C ARG A 94 -15.35 24.14 -3.34
N ASN A 95 -14.12 24.55 -3.07
CA ASN A 95 -13.50 25.69 -3.72
C ASN A 95 -12.29 25.32 -4.59
N ASN A 96 -11.94 24.04 -4.68
CA ASN A 96 -10.76 23.53 -5.38
C ASN A 96 -9.44 24.25 -5.00
N LYS A 97 -9.38 24.77 -3.75
CA LYS A 97 -8.20 25.49 -3.25
C LYS A 97 -6.99 24.56 -3.19
N THR A 98 -5.84 25.04 -3.63
CA THR A 98 -4.58 24.28 -3.67
C THR A 98 -3.80 24.31 -2.35
N ASN A 99 -4.10 25.24 -1.44
CA ASN A 99 -3.33 25.40 -0.22
C ASN A 99 -3.69 24.35 0.83
N PHE A 100 -2.67 23.66 1.32
CA PHE A 100 -2.79 22.67 2.38
C PHE A 100 -2.38 23.26 3.71
N ILE A 101 -3.30 23.28 4.67
CA ILE A 101 -3.03 23.72 6.02
C ILE A 101 -2.30 22.61 6.78
N GLN A 102 -1.21 22.97 7.45
CA GLN A 102 -0.46 22.07 8.32
C GLN A 102 -1.00 22.12 9.75
N ALA A 103 -1.26 20.96 10.33
CA ALA A 103 -1.64 20.80 11.72
C ALA A 103 -0.52 20.06 12.50
N LYS A 104 -0.52 20.20 13.82
CA LYS A 104 0.40 19.50 14.71
C LYS A 104 -0.13 18.09 14.96
N ALA A 105 0.77 17.13 14.98
CA ALA A 105 0.49 15.72 15.31
C ALA A 105 1.71 15.09 16.00
N GLN A 106 1.50 13.90 16.55
CA GLN A 106 2.54 13.06 17.11
C GLN A 106 2.42 11.66 16.56
N ILE A 107 3.53 10.97 16.37
CA ILE A 107 3.55 9.54 16.03
C ILE A 107 4.30 8.76 17.10
N LYS A 108 3.78 7.58 17.45
CA LYS A 108 4.49 6.63 18.32
C LYS A 108 5.31 5.69 17.46
N TYR A 109 6.61 5.63 17.75
CA TYR A 109 7.55 4.75 17.06
C TYR A 109 8.62 4.25 18.02
N LYS A 110 8.79 2.94 18.16
CA LYS A 110 9.79 2.31 19.03
C LYS A 110 9.83 2.94 20.43
N ASN A 111 8.70 3.00 21.12
CA ASN A 111 8.55 3.62 22.44
C ASN A 111 8.90 5.11 22.54
N GLN A 112 9.05 5.80 21.41
CA GLN A 112 9.29 7.23 21.35
C GLN A 112 8.10 7.97 20.75
N ILE A 113 7.87 9.20 21.24
CA ILE A 113 6.89 10.10 20.67
C ILE A 113 7.61 11.11 19.77
N LEU A 114 7.34 11.03 18.49
CA LEU A 114 7.95 11.89 17.47
C LEU A 114 6.99 13.01 17.09
N LYS A 115 7.36 14.25 17.38
CA LYS A 115 6.57 15.43 16.96
C LYS A 115 6.61 15.58 15.45
N THR A 116 5.43 15.71 14.84
CA THR A 116 5.28 15.83 13.39
C THR A 116 4.31 16.95 13.04
N SER A 117 4.30 17.39 11.80
CA SER A 117 3.21 18.12 11.19
C SER A 117 2.52 17.23 10.17
N ILE A 118 1.20 17.30 10.13
CA ILE A 118 0.35 16.55 9.22
C ILE A 118 -0.46 17.53 8.37
N ARG A 119 -0.66 17.19 7.11
CA ARG A 119 -1.55 17.92 6.20
C ARG A 119 -2.19 16.97 5.21
N LEU A 120 -3.28 17.37 4.60
CA LEU A 120 -3.83 16.65 3.46
C LEU A 120 -2.80 16.56 2.32
N LYS A 121 -2.92 15.54 1.51
CA LYS A 121 -2.08 15.32 0.33
C LYS A 121 -2.93 15.01 -0.89
N GLY A 122 -2.45 15.43 -2.05
CA GLY A 122 -2.98 15.08 -3.37
C GLY A 122 -3.82 16.20 -3.98
N ASP A 123 -3.71 16.31 -5.31
CA ASP A 123 -4.40 17.36 -6.07
C ASP A 123 -5.77 16.91 -6.57
N ARG A 124 -5.98 15.60 -6.70
CA ARG A 124 -7.24 15.00 -7.15
C ARG A 124 -8.16 14.67 -5.98
N ALA A 125 -9.47 14.80 -6.17
CA ALA A 125 -10.52 14.55 -5.19
C ALA A 125 -10.41 13.17 -4.51
N ILE A 126 -9.99 12.14 -5.23
CA ILE A 126 -9.80 10.78 -4.72
C ILE A 126 -8.92 10.71 -3.47
N HIS A 127 -8.06 11.71 -3.22
CA HIS A 127 -7.19 11.78 -2.06
C HIS A 127 -7.87 12.26 -0.78
N TYR A 128 -8.99 13.00 -0.88
CA TYR A 128 -9.63 13.68 0.25
C TYR A 128 -11.16 13.70 0.22
N GLU A 129 -11.80 13.09 -0.80
CA GLU A 129 -13.26 12.97 -0.86
C GLU A 129 -13.84 12.13 0.30
N ASP A 130 -13.12 11.09 0.71
CA ASP A 130 -13.49 10.21 1.80
C ASP A 130 -12.85 10.73 3.11
N LYS A 131 -13.69 11.12 4.07
CA LYS A 131 -13.26 11.68 5.36
C LYS A 131 -12.35 10.71 6.13
N GLU A 132 -12.76 9.46 6.23
CA GLU A 132 -12.06 8.46 7.05
C GLU A 132 -10.76 7.95 6.38
N LYS A 133 -10.70 8.02 5.07
CA LYS A 133 -9.60 7.44 4.27
C LYS A 133 -8.87 8.49 3.43
N SER A 134 -8.76 9.70 3.94
CA SER A 134 -8.00 10.77 3.29
C SER A 134 -6.50 10.46 3.22
N SER A 135 -5.83 11.03 2.23
CA SER A 135 -4.38 10.94 2.11
C SER A 135 -3.68 12.06 2.87
N TYR A 136 -2.60 11.73 3.55
CA TYR A 136 -1.86 12.66 4.37
C TYR A 136 -0.39 12.72 4.00
N ARG A 137 0.23 13.88 4.20
CA ARG A 137 1.67 14.08 4.21
C ARG A 137 2.11 14.41 5.61
N LEU A 138 3.05 13.63 6.14
CA LEU A 138 3.66 13.86 7.43
C LEU A 138 5.09 14.39 7.26
N LYS A 139 5.48 15.35 8.08
CA LYS A 139 6.84 15.90 8.13
C LYS A 139 7.29 15.99 9.57
N LEU A 140 8.31 15.20 9.94
CA LEU A 140 8.84 15.18 11.29
C LEU A 140 9.60 16.46 11.60
N LYS A 141 9.46 16.89 12.86
CA LYS A 141 10.12 18.10 13.38
C LYS A 141 11.50 17.79 13.94
N LYS A 142 12.34 18.80 13.98
CA LYS A 142 13.71 18.73 14.48
C LYS A 142 14.50 17.60 13.76
N ASN A 143 15.36 16.91 14.46
CA ASN A 143 16.18 15.80 13.95
C ASN A 143 15.50 14.41 14.12
N ASN A 144 14.16 14.39 14.15
CA ASN A 144 13.43 13.14 14.23
C ASN A 144 13.26 12.49 12.85
N PHE A 145 13.32 11.17 12.82
CA PHE A 145 13.15 10.35 11.63
C PHE A 145 12.25 9.15 11.95
N TYR A 146 11.35 8.83 11.04
CA TYR A 146 10.58 7.61 11.07
C TYR A 146 11.17 6.66 10.02
N LYS A 147 11.73 5.52 10.45
CA LYS A 147 12.42 4.57 9.56
C LYS A 147 13.42 5.24 8.59
N GLY A 148 14.18 6.22 9.08
CA GLY A 148 15.14 6.99 8.28
C GLY A 148 14.51 8.09 7.40
N MET A 149 13.18 8.26 7.42
CA MET A 149 12.49 9.25 6.62
C MET A 149 12.18 10.51 7.43
N LYS A 150 12.51 11.68 6.88
CA LYS A 150 12.13 12.99 7.43
C LYS A 150 10.69 13.37 7.09
N SER A 151 10.19 12.87 5.98
CA SER A 151 8.87 13.14 5.48
C SER A 151 8.37 11.95 4.67
N PHE A 152 7.12 11.55 4.90
CA PHE A 152 6.48 10.46 4.18
C PHE A 152 4.99 10.72 3.96
N SER A 153 4.36 9.92 3.14
CA SER A 153 2.93 10.05 2.82
C SER A 153 2.18 8.79 3.17
N ILE A 154 1.00 8.96 3.72
CA ILE A 154 0.04 7.89 3.97
C ILE A 154 -1.07 8.04 2.94
N GLN A 155 -1.43 6.94 2.28
CA GLN A 155 -2.45 6.93 1.25
C GLN A 155 -3.24 5.63 1.33
N LYS A 156 -4.53 5.69 1.01
CA LYS A 156 -5.32 4.47 0.86
C LYS A 156 -4.83 3.66 -0.34
N PRO A 157 -4.80 2.33 -0.26
CA PRO A 157 -4.27 1.47 -1.33
C PRO A 157 -4.91 1.73 -2.70
N ARG A 158 -6.21 2.01 -2.76
CA ARG A 158 -6.95 2.30 -3.98
C ARG A 158 -6.32 3.41 -4.83
N ILE A 159 -5.73 4.45 -4.21
CA ILE A 159 -5.13 5.58 -4.92
C ILE A 159 -3.93 5.14 -5.77
N ARG A 160 -3.27 4.07 -5.36
CA ARG A 160 -2.06 3.52 -5.97
C ARG A 160 -2.32 2.17 -6.65
N ASN A 161 -3.56 1.94 -7.08
CA ASN A 161 -3.96 0.68 -7.69
C ASN A 161 -3.62 -0.53 -6.81
N TYR A 162 -3.85 -0.40 -5.48
CA TYR A 162 -3.59 -1.41 -4.46
C TYR A 162 -2.12 -1.80 -4.39
N VAL A 163 -1.77 -3.02 -4.77
CA VAL A 163 -0.41 -3.57 -4.67
C VAL A 163 0.51 -3.20 -5.84
N TRP A 164 -0.02 -2.64 -6.93
CA TRP A 164 0.73 -2.49 -8.18
C TRP A 164 1.91 -1.54 -8.08
N GLU A 165 1.75 -0.39 -7.44
CA GLU A 165 2.85 0.54 -7.27
C GLU A 165 3.95 -0.04 -6.36
N TRP A 166 3.55 -0.79 -5.34
CA TRP A 166 4.49 -1.51 -4.49
C TRP A 166 5.26 -2.57 -5.28
N ILE A 167 4.57 -3.43 -6.05
CA ILE A 167 5.21 -4.42 -6.94
C ILE A 167 6.21 -3.73 -7.88
N PHE A 168 5.81 -2.60 -8.49
CA PHE A 168 6.69 -1.84 -9.38
C PHE A 168 7.98 -1.40 -8.67
N HIS A 169 7.89 -0.93 -7.43
CA HIS A 169 9.07 -0.51 -6.67
C HIS A 169 9.95 -1.69 -6.24
N GLU A 170 9.37 -2.84 -5.91
CA GLU A 170 10.13 -4.06 -5.63
C GLU A 170 10.88 -4.56 -6.88
N PHE A 171 10.25 -4.50 -8.07
CA PHE A 171 10.94 -4.80 -9.32
C PHE A 171 12.10 -3.85 -9.60
N ASN A 172 11.92 -2.56 -9.36
CA ASN A 172 12.99 -1.60 -9.56
C ASN A 172 14.24 -1.91 -8.70
N GLU A 173 14.04 -2.47 -7.51
CA GLU A 173 15.16 -2.91 -6.66
C GLU A 173 15.93 -4.05 -7.29
N GLU A 174 15.25 -5.06 -7.83
CA GLU A 174 15.88 -6.21 -8.49
C GLU A 174 16.72 -5.80 -9.71
N PHE A 175 16.36 -4.72 -10.38
CA PHE A 175 17.10 -4.16 -11.51
C PHE A 175 18.10 -3.08 -11.13
N ASN A 176 18.41 -2.90 -9.83
CA ASN A 176 19.26 -1.82 -9.31
C ASN A 176 18.83 -0.42 -9.78
N SER A 177 17.54 -0.24 -10.02
CA SER A 177 16.94 1.04 -10.41
C SER A 177 16.46 1.81 -9.18
N ILE A 178 16.24 3.12 -9.36
CA ILE A 178 15.74 3.98 -8.28
C ILE A 178 14.36 3.51 -7.87
N LYS A 179 14.18 3.21 -6.58
CA LYS A 179 12.89 2.89 -5.97
C LYS A 179 12.51 3.87 -4.88
N LEU A 180 11.20 4.02 -4.65
CA LEU A 180 10.71 4.65 -3.43
C LEU A 180 10.52 3.58 -2.35
N LYS A 181 10.80 3.95 -1.11
CA LYS A 181 10.46 3.11 0.03
C LYS A 181 8.94 3.07 0.17
N TYR A 182 8.37 1.89 0.03
CA TYR A 182 6.94 1.64 0.02
C TYR A 182 6.60 0.51 0.99
N GLU A 183 5.65 0.75 1.90
CA GLU A 183 5.23 -0.23 2.90
C GLU A 183 3.71 -0.18 3.08
N PHE A 184 3.10 -1.33 3.36
CA PHE A 184 1.74 -1.41 3.87
C PHE A 184 1.76 -1.35 5.39
N ILE A 185 0.89 -0.55 5.97
CA ILE A 185 0.76 -0.38 7.41
C ILE A 185 -0.71 -0.35 7.81
N ASN A 186 -0.98 -0.74 9.06
CA ASN A 186 -2.23 -0.41 9.72
C ASN A 186 -2.11 0.99 10.30
N LEU A 187 -3.14 1.81 10.12
CA LEU A 187 -3.21 3.16 10.67
C LEU A 187 -4.20 3.18 11.85
N ASN A 188 -3.75 3.71 12.99
CA ASN A 188 -4.57 3.92 14.18
C ASN A 188 -4.39 5.33 14.73
#